data_2f84750646db03e8b8276d10c803e26c
#
_entry.id   2f84750646db03e8b8276d10c803e26c
#
_cell.length_a   1.000
_cell.length_b   1.000
_cell.length_c   1.000
_cell.angle_alpha   90.00
_cell.angle_beta   90.00
_cell.angle_gamma   90.00
#
_symmetry.space_group_name_H-M   'P 1'
#
loop_
_entity.id
_entity.type
_entity.pdbx_description
1 polymer ?
#
loop_
_entity_poly.entity_id
_entity_poly.type
_entity_poly.pdbx_seq_one_letter_code
_entity_poly.pdbx_strand_id
1 'polypeptide(L)'
;TSLCMNMFSFLLCIYLGVKFPVIWKLCTGVRDYIHVVDLAKGHVAAIQYLMTHTGEGVFNLGTGHGYSVLDMVHAFEEANGVKVPYEVTARRPGDLATCYADPAKSLAVLGWKAEKDLVDMCRDTWNWQKQNPNGYEQ
;
A
#
# COMPACT_ATOMS: atom_id res chain seq x y z
N THR A 1 18.60 -1.38 -0.44
CA THR A 1 17.30 -1.41 -1.15
C THR A 1 16.23 -1.68 -0.13
N SER A 2 15.59 -0.61 0.37
CA SER A 2 14.46 -0.67 1.29
C SER A 2 13.28 -1.27 0.52
N LEU A 3 12.93 -2.55 0.79
CA LEU A 3 11.69 -3.13 0.33
C LEU A 3 10.55 -2.39 1.04
N CYS A 4 9.96 -1.44 0.34
CA CYS A 4 8.62 -0.97 0.66
C CYS A 4 7.72 -2.21 0.54
N MET A 5 7.28 -2.76 1.67
CA MET A 5 6.38 -3.92 1.67
C MET A 5 5.06 -3.47 1.03
N ASN A 6 4.84 -3.87 -0.21
CA ASN A 6 3.57 -3.67 -0.89
C ASN A 6 2.44 -4.31 -0.07
N MET A 7 1.31 -3.64 0.02
CA MET A 7 0.05 -4.19 0.55
C MET A 7 -0.27 -5.57 -0.03
N PHE A 8 0.20 -5.86 -1.23
CA PHE A 8 0.09 -7.15 -1.92
C PHE A 8 0.82 -8.30 -1.19
N SER A 9 2.00 -8.05 -0.61
CA SER A 9 2.71 -9.05 0.20
C SER A 9 2.01 -9.34 1.52
N PHE A 10 1.34 -8.35 2.08
CA PHE A 10 0.55 -8.48 3.30
C PHE A 10 -0.64 -9.44 3.09
N LEU A 11 -1.31 -9.32 1.95
CA LEU A 11 -2.51 -10.10 1.65
C LEU A 11 -2.24 -11.50 1.10
N LEU A 12 -1.18 -11.68 0.35
CA LEU A 12 -0.78 -12.99 -0.17
C LEU A 12 -0.56 -14.01 0.95
N CYS A 13 -0.10 -13.55 2.11
CA CYS A 13 0.10 -14.43 3.26
C CYS A 13 -1.19 -14.77 4.02
N ILE A 14 -2.20 -13.88 4.05
CA ILE A 14 -3.50 -14.19 4.69
C ILE A 14 -4.22 -15.30 3.92
N TYR A 15 -3.99 -15.34 2.62
CA TYR A 15 -4.77 -16.18 1.70
C TYR A 15 -4.24 -17.59 1.49
N LEU A 16 -2.95 -17.84 1.62
CA LEU A 16 -2.38 -19.17 1.25
C LEU A 16 -2.93 -20.34 2.07
N GLY A 17 -4.00 -20.18 2.83
CA GLY A 17 -4.71 -21.27 3.50
C GLY A 17 -3.78 -22.18 4.30
N VAL A 18 -2.53 -21.77 4.38
CA VAL A 18 -1.50 -22.43 5.14
C VAL A 18 -1.99 -22.33 6.56
N LYS A 19 -2.41 -23.45 7.13
CA LYS A 19 -2.65 -23.65 8.55
C LYS A 19 -1.36 -23.42 9.33
N PHE A 20 -0.76 -22.23 9.13
CA PHE A 20 0.26 -21.72 10.00
C PHE A 20 -0.41 -20.63 10.82
N PRO A 21 -0.17 -20.59 12.11
CA PRO A 21 -0.28 -19.34 12.83
C PRO A 21 0.82 -18.45 12.24
N VAL A 22 0.59 -17.83 11.08
CA VAL A 22 1.43 -16.72 10.63
C VAL A 22 1.09 -15.58 11.55
N ILE A 23 1.69 -15.64 12.72
CA ILE A 23 1.72 -14.53 13.65
C ILE A 23 2.56 -13.48 12.92
N TRP A 24 1.89 -12.44 12.43
CA TRP A 24 2.56 -11.33 11.77
C TRP A 24 3.47 -10.65 12.77
N LYS A 25 4.76 -10.74 12.54
CA LYS A 25 5.75 -10.00 13.30
C LYS A 25 5.75 -8.56 12.83
N LEU A 26 4.97 -7.72 13.51
CA LEU A 26 4.81 -6.33 13.14
C LEU A 26 5.80 -5.45 13.88
N CYS A 27 6.64 -4.73 13.12
CA CYS A 27 7.23 -3.52 13.65
C CYS A 27 6.24 -2.35 13.39
N THR A 28 6.13 -1.44 14.34
CA THR A 28 5.20 -0.30 14.28
C THR A 28 5.70 0.83 13.37
N GLY A 29 6.35 0.51 12.25
CA GLY A 29 6.82 1.52 11.29
C GLY A 29 5.64 2.17 10.57
N VAL A 30 5.74 3.50 10.39
CA VAL A 30 4.77 4.30 9.66
C VAL A 30 5.18 4.39 8.19
N ARG A 31 4.27 4.09 7.27
CA ARG A 31 4.50 4.12 5.82
C ARG A 31 3.33 4.79 5.10
N ASP A 32 3.61 5.30 3.91
CA ASP A 32 2.58 5.78 2.99
C ASP A 32 2.08 4.60 2.16
N TYR A 33 0.84 4.20 2.42
CA TYR A 33 0.16 3.19 1.65
C TYR A 33 -0.69 3.88 0.59
N ILE A 34 -0.61 3.42 -0.65
CA ILE A 34 -1.34 3.98 -1.77
C ILE A 34 -2.20 2.90 -2.45
N HIS A 35 -3.39 3.26 -2.84
CA HIS A 35 -4.27 2.38 -3.61
C HIS A 35 -3.71 2.14 -5.02
N VAL A 36 -3.73 0.89 -5.49
CA VAL A 36 -3.17 0.50 -6.78
C VAL A 36 -3.75 1.28 -7.96
N VAL A 37 -5.05 1.62 -7.90
CA VAL A 37 -5.71 2.42 -8.95
C VAL A 37 -5.19 3.86 -8.95
N ASP A 38 -4.97 4.46 -7.78
CA ASP A 38 -4.41 5.81 -7.71
C ASP A 38 -2.96 5.83 -8.20
N LEU A 39 -2.18 4.81 -7.84
CA LEU A 39 -0.83 4.64 -8.36
C LEU A 39 -0.83 4.52 -9.89
N ALA A 40 -1.73 3.71 -10.46
CA ALA A 40 -1.88 3.58 -11.91
C ALA A 40 -2.27 4.91 -12.59
N LYS A 41 -3.23 5.66 -12.01
CA LYS A 41 -3.59 7.00 -12.49
C LYS A 41 -2.39 7.95 -12.48
N GLY A 42 -1.54 7.87 -11.44
CA GLY A 42 -0.31 8.67 -11.36
C GLY A 42 0.69 8.34 -12.48
N HIS A 43 0.84 7.08 -12.83
CA HIS A 43 1.67 6.67 -13.97
C HIS A 43 1.10 7.19 -15.30
N VAL A 44 -0.22 7.10 -15.49
CA VAL A 44 -0.87 7.65 -16.70
C VAL A 44 -0.66 9.15 -16.81
N ALA A 45 -0.82 9.90 -15.71
CA ALA A 45 -0.57 11.34 -15.68
C ALA A 45 0.88 11.68 -16.02
N ALA A 46 1.84 10.89 -15.50
CA ALA A 46 3.25 11.07 -15.83
C ALA A 46 3.55 10.81 -17.33
N ILE A 47 2.94 9.77 -17.93
CA ILE A 47 3.07 9.50 -19.37
C ILE A 47 2.49 10.65 -20.18
N GLN A 48 1.31 11.15 -19.84
CA GLN A 48 0.69 12.31 -20.52
C GLN A 48 1.58 13.56 -20.45
N TYR A 49 2.20 13.80 -19.28
CA TYR A 49 3.16 14.88 -19.12
C TYR A 49 4.36 14.74 -20.07
N LEU A 50 4.92 13.54 -20.20
CA LEU A 50 6.05 13.26 -21.09
C LEU A 50 5.74 13.41 -22.58
N MET A 51 4.48 13.33 -22.98
CA MET A 51 4.09 13.56 -24.38
C MET A 51 4.28 15.02 -24.83
N THR A 52 4.34 15.95 -23.88
CA THR A 52 4.44 17.40 -24.14
C THR A 52 5.69 18.04 -23.55
N HIS A 53 6.45 17.31 -22.74
CA HIS A 53 7.64 17.80 -22.07
C HIS A 53 8.82 16.85 -22.32
N THR A 54 9.98 17.43 -22.55
CA THR A 54 11.25 16.69 -22.71
C THR A 54 12.10 16.79 -21.45
N GLY A 55 12.95 15.78 -21.22
CA GLY A 55 13.86 15.74 -20.09
C GLY A 55 13.44 14.74 -19.02
N GLU A 56 14.06 14.83 -17.85
CA GLU A 56 13.82 13.95 -16.71
C GLU A 56 12.97 14.63 -15.64
N GLY A 57 12.05 13.89 -15.05
CA GLY A 57 11.23 14.36 -13.93
C GLY A 57 11.09 13.30 -12.84
N VAL A 58 11.36 13.68 -11.59
CA VAL A 58 11.14 12.82 -10.43
C VAL A 58 9.88 13.30 -9.71
N PHE A 59 8.93 12.39 -9.54
CA PHE A 59 7.64 12.63 -8.89
C PHE A 59 7.38 11.58 -7.81
N ASN A 60 7.01 12.02 -6.62
CA ASN A 60 6.53 11.12 -5.57
C ASN A 60 5.04 10.86 -5.78
N LEU A 61 4.67 9.59 -5.88
CA LEU A 61 3.27 9.15 -5.91
C LEU A 61 2.93 8.52 -4.56
N GLY A 62 2.21 9.24 -3.74
CA GLY A 62 1.80 8.83 -2.41
C GLY A 62 0.58 9.62 -1.95
N THR A 63 0.04 9.26 -0.79
CA THR A 63 -1.10 9.96 -0.20
C THR A 63 -0.70 11.20 0.60
N GLY A 64 0.57 11.27 1.01
CA GLY A 64 1.09 12.26 1.95
C GLY A 64 0.70 11.96 3.40
N HIS A 65 0.08 10.82 3.66
CA HIS A 65 -0.30 10.36 4.99
C HIS A 65 0.44 9.09 5.37
N GLY A 66 0.95 9.06 6.59
CA GLY A 66 1.60 7.88 7.14
C GLY A 66 0.63 7.07 7.99
N TYR A 67 0.55 5.77 7.75
CA TYR A 67 -0.18 4.82 8.58
C TYR A 67 0.78 3.82 9.19
N SER A 68 0.55 3.43 10.43
CA SER A 68 1.26 2.33 11.04
C SER A 68 0.73 0.98 10.52
N VAL A 69 1.50 -0.08 10.69
CA VAL A 69 1.03 -1.42 10.33
C VAL A 69 -0.19 -1.83 11.18
N LEU A 70 -0.30 -1.35 12.43
CA LEU A 70 -1.47 -1.58 13.27
C LEU A 70 -2.72 -0.85 12.75
N ASP A 71 -2.57 0.38 12.25
CA ASP A 71 -3.68 1.10 11.62
C ASP A 71 -4.20 0.33 10.41
N MET A 72 -3.29 -0.24 9.61
CA MET A 72 -3.64 -1.10 8.47
C MET A 72 -4.41 -2.35 8.92
N VAL A 73 -3.95 -3.04 9.98
CA VAL A 73 -4.63 -4.22 10.52
C VAL A 73 -6.04 -3.87 10.99
N HIS A 74 -6.18 -2.81 11.78
CA HIS A 74 -7.47 -2.37 12.31
C HIS A 74 -8.44 -1.96 11.18
N ALA A 75 -7.95 -1.16 10.22
CA ALA A 75 -8.76 -0.77 9.07
C ALA A 75 -9.20 -1.97 8.22
N PHE A 76 -8.33 -2.99 8.08
CA PHE A 76 -8.66 -4.21 7.36
C PHE A 76 -9.73 -5.04 8.10
N GLU A 77 -9.58 -5.20 9.42
CA GLU A 77 -10.56 -5.90 10.27
C GLU A 77 -11.93 -5.21 10.23
N GLU A 78 -11.94 -3.88 10.36
CA GLU A 78 -13.16 -3.07 10.37
C GLU A 78 -13.86 -3.10 9.02
N ALA A 79 -13.12 -2.90 7.92
CA ALA A 79 -13.68 -2.84 6.57
C ALA A 79 -14.26 -4.19 6.10
N ASN A 80 -13.73 -5.32 6.58
CA ASN A 80 -14.03 -6.64 6.04
C ASN A 80 -14.68 -7.62 7.03
N GLY A 81 -14.79 -7.25 8.31
CA GLY A 81 -15.37 -8.10 9.35
C GLY A 81 -14.57 -9.37 9.65
N VAL A 82 -13.27 -9.37 9.38
CA VAL A 82 -12.36 -10.50 9.57
C VAL A 82 -11.30 -10.16 10.61
N LYS A 83 -10.81 -11.18 11.33
CA LYS A 83 -9.73 -11.02 12.31
C LYS A 83 -8.37 -11.36 11.68
N VAL A 84 -7.39 -10.52 11.91
CA VAL A 84 -6.01 -10.69 11.46
C VAL A 84 -5.12 -11.06 12.66
N PRO A 85 -4.63 -12.29 12.76
CA PRO A 85 -3.73 -12.67 13.85
C PRO A 85 -2.36 -12.00 13.66
N TYR A 86 -1.87 -11.30 14.68
CA TYR A 86 -0.56 -10.64 14.64
C TYR A 86 0.16 -10.70 15.99
N GLU A 87 1.48 -10.54 15.96
CA GLU A 87 2.35 -10.38 17.13
C GLU A 87 3.24 -9.14 16.92
N VAL A 88 3.31 -8.29 17.93
CA VAL A 88 4.21 -7.13 17.90
C VAL A 88 5.62 -7.59 18.27
N THR A 89 6.56 -7.34 17.38
CA THR A 89 7.96 -7.67 17.57
C THR A 89 8.86 -6.44 17.55
N ALA A 90 10.09 -6.60 18.01
CA ALA A 90 11.10 -5.55 17.96
C ALA A 90 11.36 -5.10 16.51
N ARG A 91 11.68 -3.81 16.36
CA ARG A 91 12.06 -3.24 15.06
C ARG A 91 13.34 -3.89 14.55
N ARG A 92 13.38 -4.15 13.23
CA ARG A 92 14.59 -4.63 12.58
C ARG A 92 15.68 -3.54 12.55
N PRO A 93 16.96 -3.88 12.68
CA PRO A 93 18.05 -2.93 12.49
C PRO A 93 17.96 -2.26 11.11
N GLY A 94 18.10 -0.92 11.10
CA GLY A 94 18.03 -0.13 9.87
C GLY A 94 16.63 0.28 9.42
N ASP A 95 15.55 -0.19 10.06
CA ASP A 95 14.19 0.27 9.72
C ASP A 95 13.97 1.71 10.20
N LEU A 96 13.53 2.58 9.29
CA LEU A 96 13.08 3.93 9.62
C LEU A 96 11.75 3.89 10.38
N ALA A 97 11.63 4.71 11.42
CA ALA A 97 10.41 4.79 12.22
C ALA A 97 9.22 5.28 11.39
N THR A 98 9.45 6.28 10.55
CA THR A 98 8.42 6.94 9.75
C THR A 98 9.00 7.28 8.39
N CYS A 99 8.25 6.94 7.33
CA CYS A 99 8.59 7.28 5.96
C CYS A 99 7.29 7.37 5.15
N TYR A 100 6.97 8.57 4.65
CA TYR A 100 5.85 8.82 3.75
C TYR A 100 6.23 9.90 2.73
N ALA A 101 5.48 9.94 1.62
CA ALA A 101 5.79 10.81 0.50
C ALA A 101 5.34 12.25 0.74
N ASP A 102 6.01 13.19 0.08
CA ASP A 102 5.47 14.51 -0.20
C ASP A 102 4.99 14.53 -1.66
N PRO A 103 3.66 14.52 -1.91
CA PRO A 103 3.09 14.51 -3.26
C PRO A 103 2.87 15.91 -3.84
N ALA A 104 3.29 16.98 -3.19
CA ALA A 104 3.00 18.36 -3.60
C ALA A 104 3.43 18.65 -5.06
N LYS A 105 4.61 18.16 -5.46
CA LYS A 105 5.10 18.32 -6.84
C LYS A 105 4.23 17.55 -7.84
N SER A 106 3.76 16.36 -7.50
CA SER A 106 2.88 15.57 -8.38
C SER A 106 1.54 16.25 -8.58
N LEU A 107 0.99 16.87 -7.54
CA LEU A 107 -0.22 17.68 -7.64
C LEU A 107 0.01 18.92 -8.52
N ALA A 108 1.07 19.67 -8.28
CA ALA A 108 1.33 20.94 -8.98
C ALA A 108 1.66 20.76 -10.47
N VAL A 109 2.38 19.72 -10.83
CA VAL A 109 2.91 19.51 -12.19
C VAL A 109 2.07 18.53 -12.99
N LEU A 110 1.65 17.40 -12.39
CA LEU A 110 0.86 16.37 -13.06
C LEU A 110 -0.65 16.55 -12.86
N GLY A 111 -1.09 17.44 -11.96
CA GLY A 111 -2.49 17.56 -11.55
C GLY A 111 -3.02 16.31 -10.84
N TRP A 112 -2.12 15.45 -10.36
CA TRP A 112 -2.48 14.18 -9.76
C TRP A 112 -2.40 14.21 -8.24
N LYS A 113 -3.38 13.58 -7.59
CA LYS A 113 -3.36 13.25 -6.16
C LYS A 113 -4.04 11.90 -5.93
N ALA A 114 -3.69 11.23 -4.84
CA ALA A 114 -4.42 10.05 -4.39
C ALA A 114 -5.82 10.44 -3.88
N GLU A 115 -6.83 9.65 -4.24
CA GLU A 115 -8.25 9.91 -3.94
C GLU A 115 -8.84 8.87 -2.98
N LYS A 116 -8.28 7.65 -2.98
CA LYS A 116 -8.77 6.53 -2.17
C LYS A 116 -8.08 6.49 -0.81
N ASP A 117 -8.87 6.20 0.21
CA ASP A 117 -8.42 6.11 1.59
C ASP A 117 -7.98 4.68 1.98
N LEU A 118 -7.58 4.52 3.25
CA LEU A 118 -7.12 3.26 3.80
C LEU A 118 -8.23 2.19 3.81
N VAL A 119 -9.46 2.60 4.06
CA VAL A 119 -10.62 1.69 4.10
C VAL A 119 -10.93 1.17 2.69
N ASP A 120 -10.87 2.04 1.67
CA ASP A 120 -11.00 1.65 0.27
C ASP A 120 -9.93 0.63 -0.13
N MET A 121 -8.68 0.88 0.24
CA MET A 121 -7.57 -0.05 -0.03
C MET A 121 -7.84 -1.43 0.56
N CYS A 122 -8.23 -1.49 1.83
CA CYS A 122 -8.51 -2.74 2.53
C CYS A 122 -9.70 -3.49 1.93
N ARG A 123 -10.79 -2.78 1.64
CA ARG A 123 -12.02 -3.35 1.08
C ARG A 123 -11.80 -3.89 -0.33
N ASP A 124 -11.23 -3.08 -1.22
CA ASP A 124 -11.05 -3.44 -2.62
C ASP A 124 -10.06 -4.61 -2.76
N THR A 125 -9.01 -4.62 -1.96
CA THR A 125 -8.06 -5.73 -1.93
C THR A 125 -8.70 -7.04 -1.44
N TRP A 126 -9.50 -6.99 -0.37
CA TRP A 126 -10.19 -8.16 0.13
C TRP A 126 -11.24 -8.69 -0.84
N ASN A 127 -11.94 -7.78 -1.53
CA ASN A 127 -12.91 -8.16 -2.56
C ASN A 127 -12.23 -8.87 -3.72
N TRP A 128 -11.10 -8.36 -4.19
CA TRP A 128 -10.31 -9.03 -5.22
C TRP A 128 -9.85 -10.41 -4.76
N GLN A 129 -9.31 -10.51 -3.56
CA GLN A 129 -8.80 -11.76 -2.99
C GLN A 129 -9.89 -12.84 -2.88
N LYS A 130 -11.10 -12.47 -2.43
CA LYS A 130 -12.22 -13.41 -2.34
C LYS A 130 -12.64 -13.99 -3.70
N GLN A 131 -12.53 -13.18 -4.76
CA GLN A 131 -12.88 -13.58 -6.12
C GLN A 131 -11.77 -14.37 -6.81
N ASN A 132 -10.53 -14.20 -6.37
CA ASN A 132 -9.35 -14.80 -6.96
C ASN A 132 -8.52 -15.56 -5.90
N PRO A 133 -9.09 -16.63 -5.32
CA PRO A 133 -8.46 -17.36 -4.25
C PRO A 133 -7.09 -17.99 -4.61
N ASN A 134 -6.91 -18.39 -5.82
CA ASN A 134 -5.67 -18.98 -6.32
C ASN A 134 -4.81 -17.97 -7.11
N GLY A 135 -5.13 -16.68 -7.03
CA GLY A 135 -4.50 -15.65 -7.85
C GLY A 135 -5.06 -15.65 -9.28
N TYR A 136 -4.22 -15.31 -10.26
CA TYR A 136 -4.57 -15.45 -11.66
C TYR A 136 -4.31 -16.91 -12.08
N GLU A 137 -5.37 -17.70 -12.20
CA GLU A 137 -5.26 -18.99 -12.91
C GLU A 137 -5.03 -18.70 -14.40
N GLN A 138 -3.94 -19.24 -14.93
CA GLN A 138 -3.63 -19.22 -16.36
C GLN A 138 -4.33 -20.37 -17.05
#